data_e4d8fa332d963fadf02906263c293e2b
#
_entry.id   e4d8fa332d963fadf02906263c293e2b
#
_cell.length_a   1.000
_cell.length_b   1.000
_cell.length_c   1.000
_cell.angle_alpha   90.00
_cell.angle_beta   90.00
_cell.angle_gamma   90.00
#
_symmetry.space_group_name_H-M   'P 1'
#
loop_
_entity.id
_entity.type
_entity.pdbx_description
1 polymer ?
#
loop_
_entity_poly.entity_id
_entity_poly.type
_entity_poly.pdbx_seq_one_letter_code
_entity_poly.pdbx_strand_id
1 'polypeptide(L)'
;MTYSAELTERLESLGISEGYRISVETDGKTYIGVLMPHHEFSASDVIVMKMKSGYNVGVRITPETKITVLDAPVARERKETEVEEKKGLPTLVLIGTGGTIASYVDYRTGAVHPALSTSDMVNAVPEIREIANVRAKVLFSIFSENMDICHWQELAKAVAEEINNGADGVIIPHGTDTMGYTAAALSFMLGDVPKPVILVGAQRSSDRPSSDASTNLMACAQFCTKSKKAGVYVVMHDTSGDDSFAVHIGSRVRKMHTSRRDAFKSINIMPAANIDRDGKITLNMELPPVRKDKATVKSDMDQKTVLLQYYPGMDPALFEDIFMKSDGVVIAGSGLGHVNENMIPMIEKAVKKGTVVVMTSQCINGQTNMNVYNTGRDLITAGVISVFDMLPETAYVKLSWALANYDKSEVKEIMRTPLVGEMSERRVF
;
A
#
# COMPACT_ATOMS: atom_id res chain seq x y z
N MET A 1 -23.50 14.14 -17.09
CA MET A 1 -24.18 14.42 -18.37
C MET A 1 -24.44 13.10 -19.05
N THR A 2 -25.60 12.92 -19.65
CA THR A 2 -25.94 11.75 -20.48
C THR A 2 -25.53 12.03 -21.94
N TYR A 3 -25.51 11.02 -22.78
CA TYR A 3 -25.39 11.21 -24.22
C TYR A 3 -26.41 12.24 -24.74
N SER A 4 -26.14 12.87 -25.88
CA SER A 4 -27.14 13.69 -26.56
C SER A 4 -28.37 12.84 -26.88
N ALA A 5 -29.54 13.47 -26.95
CA ALA A 5 -30.80 12.77 -27.29
C ALA A 5 -30.67 11.99 -28.58
N GLU A 6 -30.05 12.60 -29.61
CA GLU A 6 -29.81 11.99 -30.92
C GLU A 6 -28.91 10.74 -30.83
N LEU A 7 -27.81 10.79 -30.05
CA LEU A 7 -26.93 9.65 -29.90
C LEU A 7 -27.59 8.54 -29.09
N THR A 8 -28.38 8.89 -28.06
CA THR A 8 -29.15 7.93 -27.28
C THR A 8 -30.15 7.16 -28.16
N GLU A 9 -30.98 7.88 -28.91
CA GLU A 9 -31.95 7.28 -29.83
C GLU A 9 -31.29 6.38 -30.89
N ARG A 10 -30.11 6.81 -31.36
CA ARG A 10 -29.33 6.04 -32.33
C ARG A 10 -28.80 4.73 -31.76
N LEU A 11 -28.23 4.74 -30.52
CA LEU A 11 -27.75 3.55 -29.83
C LEU A 11 -28.93 2.60 -29.53
N GLU A 12 -30.07 3.13 -29.07
CA GLU A 12 -31.25 2.35 -28.74
C GLU A 12 -31.83 1.72 -30.02
N SER A 13 -31.90 2.45 -31.15
CA SER A 13 -32.40 1.92 -32.44
C SER A 13 -31.55 0.78 -32.97
N LEU A 14 -30.25 0.75 -32.65
CA LEU A 14 -29.33 -0.32 -33.01
C LEU A 14 -29.31 -1.46 -31.97
N GLY A 15 -30.08 -1.35 -30.87
CA GLY A 15 -30.09 -2.31 -29.79
C GLY A 15 -28.77 -2.38 -29.03
N ILE A 16 -27.99 -1.30 -29.02
CA ILE A 16 -26.67 -1.24 -28.40
C ILE A 16 -26.78 -0.72 -26.96
N SER A 17 -26.26 -1.48 -26.06
CA SER A 17 -26.06 -1.05 -24.68
C SER A 17 -24.58 -1.24 -24.26
N GLU A 18 -24.26 -0.79 -23.07
CA GLU A 18 -22.92 -0.96 -22.46
C GLU A 18 -22.51 -2.44 -22.48
N GLY A 19 -21.23 -2.69 -22.77
CA GLY A 19 -20.68 -4.05 -22.86
C GLY A 19 -20.78 -4.69 -24.24
N TYR A 20 -21.52 -4.13 -25.16
CA TYR A 20 -21.56 -4.61 -26.55
C TYR A 20 -20.25 -4.35 -27.28
N ARG A 21 -19.79 -5.33 -28.04
CA ARG A 21 -18.66 -5.15 -28.95
C ARG A 21 -19.17 -4.55 -30.27
N ILE A 22 -18.66 -3.37 -30.59
CA ILE A 22 -19.09 -2.58 -31.74
C ILE A 22 -17.91 -2.20 -32.63
N SER A 23 -18.22 -1.91 -33.89
CA SER A 23 -17.34 -1.25 -34.85
C SER A 23 -17.86 0.17 -35.12
N VAL A 24 -16.97 1.15 -35.04
CA VAL A 24 -17.27 2.55 -35.30
C VAL A 24 -16.38 3.06 -36.44
N GLU A 25 -16.98 3.48 -37.53
CA GLU A 25 -16.26 4.04 -38.67
C GLU A 25 -16.52 5.54 -38.72
N THR A 26 -15.48 6.35 -38.57
CA THR A 26 -15.51 7.81 -38.58
C THR A 26 -14.19 8.36 -39.10
N ASP A 27 -14.20 9.45 -39.85
CA ASP A 27 -12.98 10.13 -40.35
C ASP A 27 -12.03 9.19 -41.12
N GLY A 28 -12.57 8.22 -41.86
CA GLY A 28 -11.76 7.23 -42.59
C GLY A 28 -11.05 6.21 -41.72
N LYS A 29 -11.36 6.13 -40.41
CA LYS A 29 -10.80 5.18 -39.47
C LYS A 29 -11.89 4.25 -38.93
N THR A 30 -11.50 3.02 -38.63
CA THR A 30 -12.37 2.02 -38.01
C THR A 30 -11.85 1.71 -36.60
N TYR A 31 -12.72 1.87 -35.61
CA TYR A 31 -12.47 1.52 -34.22
C TYR A 31 -13.29 0.29 -33.85
N ILE A 32 -12.67 -0.76 -33.37
CA ILE A 32 -13.35 -1.98 -32.91
C ILE A 32 -13.06 -2.16 -31.44
N GLY A 33 -14.11 -2.19 -30.62
CA GLY A 33 -13.97 -2.29 -29.18
C GLY A 33 -15.29 -2.56 -28.47
N VAL A 34 -15.23 -2.65 -27.15
CA VAL A 34 -16.41 -2.80 -26.29
C VAL A 34 -16.89 -1.41 -25.89
N LEU A 35 -18.18 -1.14 -26.05
CA LEU A 35 -18.80 0.10 -25.61
C LEU A 35 -18.77 0.17 -24.08
N MET A 36 -18.13 1.19 -23.56
CA MET A 36 -18.03 1.46 -22.15
C MET A 36 -19.15 2.40 -21.68
N PRO A 37 -19.52 2.40 -20.39
CA PRO A 37 -20.43 3.40 -19.82
C PRO A 37 -20.00 4.83 -20.13
N HIS A 38 -20.99 5.71 -20.34
CA HIS A 38 -20.71 7.12 -20.58
C HIS A 38 -20.14 7.78 -19.33
N HIS A 39 -18.98 8.41 -19.46
CA HIS A 39 -18.35 9.11 -18.36
C HIS A 39 -19.06 10.45 -18.09
N GLU A 40 -19.36 10.73 -16.82
CA GLU A 40 -20.11 11.90 -16.37
C GLU A 40 -19.53 13.26 -16.85
N PHE A 41 -18.21 13.30 -17.09
CA PHE A 41 -17.47 14.47 -17.60
C PHE A 41 -17.14 14.40 -19.09
N SER A 42 -17.61 13.37 -19.81
CA SER A 42 -17.41 13.26 -21.26
C SER A 42 -18.38 14.14 -22.02
N ALA A 43 -17.97 14.59 -23.21
CA ALA A 43 -18.87 15.30 -24.09
C ALA A 43 -20.02 14.38 -24.52
N SER A 44 -21.22 14.94 -24.68
CA SER A 44 -22.45 14.18 -24.97
C SER A 44 -22.47 13.51 -26.35
N ASP A 45 -21.56 13.90 -27.26
CA ASP A 45 -21.36 13.36 -28.61
C ASP A 45 -20.18 12.37 -28.71
N VAL A 46 -19.57 11.97 -27.54
CA VAL A 46 -18.42 11.07 -27.50
C VAL A 46 -18.80 9.77 -26.83
N ILE A 47 -18.58 8.64 -27.52
CA ILE A 47 -18.63 7.31 -26.92
C ILE A 47 -17.22 6.86 -26.50
N VAL A 48 -17.13 6.11 -25.42
CA VAL A 48 -15.87 5.51 -24.96
C VAL A 48 -15.88 4.03 -25.32
N MET A 49 -14.82 3.59 -25.99
CA MET A 49 -14.65 2.19 -26.41
C MET A 49 -13.39 1.60 -25.80
N LYS A 50 -13.50 0.41 -25.21
CA LYS A 50 -12.34 -0.40 -24.78
C LYS A 50 -11.83 -1.21 -25.97
N MET A 51 -10.64 -0.87 -26.44
CA MET A 51 -9.99 -1.51 -27.58
C MET A 51 -9.44 -2.89 -27.22
N LYS A 52 -9.13 -3.74 -28.22
CA LYS A 52 -8.46 -5.05 -28.00
C LYS A 52 -7.10 -4.89 -27.28
N SER A 53 -6.42 -3.77 -27.46
CA SER A 53 -5.21 -3.40 -26.73
C SER A 53 -5.45 -3.12 -25.24
N GLY A 54 -6.74 -3.06 -24.79
CA GLY A 54 -7.16 -2.73 -23.44
C GLY A 54 -7.26 -1.22 -23.15
N TYR A 55 -6.77 -0.35 -24.04
CA TYR A 55 -6.91 1.10 -23.88
C TYR A 55 -8.33 1.57 -24.20
N ASN A 56 -8.80 2.57 -23.46
CA ASN A 56 -10.04 3.25 -23.75
C ASN A 56 -9.78 4.40 -24.73
N VAL A 57 -10.61 4.51 -25.74
CA VAL A 57 -10.57 5.56 -26.76
C VAL A 57 -11.92 6.26 -26.80
N GLY A 58 -11.90 7.60 -26.65
CA GLY A 58 -13.08 8.43 -26.89
C GLY A 58 -13.23 8.65 -28.41
N VAL A 59 -14.37 8.24 -28.96
CA VAL A 59 -14.71 8.44 -30.40
C VAL A 59 -15.86 9.40 -30.47
N ARG A 60 -15.65 10.53 -31.17
CA ARG A 60 -16.72 11.49 -31.45
C ARG A 60 -17.65 10.94 -32.52
N ILE A 61 -18.94 10.99 -32.25
CA ILE A 61 -19.97 10.52 -33.14
C ILE A 61 -20.57 11.71 -33.87
N THR A 62 -20.55 11.65 -35.21
CA THR A 62 -21.18 12.59 -36.09
C THR A 62 -22.33 11.92 -36.83
N PRO A 63 -23.19 12.65 -37.57
CA PRO A 63 -24.23 12.05 -38.39
C PRO A 63 -23.70 11.04 -39.42
N GLU A 64 -22.49 11.26 -39.95
CA GLU A 64 -21.83 10.40 -40.93
C GLU A 64 -21.15 9.17 -40.32
N THR A 65 -20.96 9.13 -39.00
CA THR A 65 -20.32 8.00 -38.29
C THR A 65 -21.19 6.75 -38.45
N LYS A 66 -20.58 5.63 -38.86
CA LYS A 66 -21.28 4.35 -38.96
C LYS A 66 -20.97 3.50 -37.75
N ILE A 67 -22.02 3.03 -37.05
CA ILE A 67 -21.90 2.13 -35.91
C ILE A 67 -22.49 0.78 -36.26
N THR A 68 -21.76 -0.30 -36.05
CA THR A 68 -22.18 -1.67 -36.33
C THR A 68 -22.00 -2.55 -35.10
N VAL A 69 -23.02 -3.31 -34.74
CA VAL A 69 -22.96 -4.32 -33.68
C VAL A 69 -22.14 -5.52 -34.16
N LEU A 70 -21.17 -5.97 -33.38
CA LEU A 70 -20.40 -7.17 -33.66
C LEU A 70 -20.85 -8.32 -32.78
N ASP A 71 -20.84 -8.12 -31.45
CA ASP A 71 -21.19 -9.15 -30.47
C ASP A 71 -21.96 -8.54 -29.29
N ALA A 72 -22.93 -9.26 -28.77
CA ALA A 72 -23.58 -8.93 -27.49
C ALA A 72 -22.70 -9.28 -26.27
N PRO A 73 -22.92 -8.64 -25.12
CA PRO A 73 -22.17 -8.97 -23.91
C PRO A 73 -22.39 -10.44 -23.54
N VAL A 74 -21.30 -11.18 -23.36
CA VAL A 74 -21.37 -12.55 -22.85
C VAL A 74 -21.41 -12.47 -21.31
N ALA A 75 -22.52 -12.89 -20.71
CA ALA A 75 -22.59 -13.05 -19.27
C ALA A 75 -21.55 -14.09 -18.84
N ARG A 76 -20.51 -13.65 -18.15
CA ARG A 76 -19.58 -14.57 -17.50
C ARG A 76 -20.29 -15.16 -16.29
N GLU A 77 -20.73 -16.41 -16.37
CA GLU A 77 -21.11 -17.18 -15.20
C GLU A 77 -19.90 -17.30 -14.27
N ARG A 78 -20.00 -16.72 -13.09
CA ARG A 78 -19.02 -16.89 -12.02
C ARG A 78 -19.18 -18.29 -11.46
N LYS A 79 -18.40 -19.25 -11.93
CA LYS A 79 -18.32 -20.58 -11.29
C LYS A 79 -17.41 -20.45 -10.08
N GLU A 80 -17.98 -20.62 -8.90
CA GLU A 80 -17.20 -20.95 -7.70
C GLU A 80 -16.58 -22.32 -7.94
N THR A 81 -15.31 -22.35 -8.20
CA THR A 81 -14.56 -23.60 -8.33
C THR A 81 -13.97 -23.91 -6.96
N GLU A 82 -14.54 -24.93 -6.29
CA GLU A 82 -13.83 -25.59 -5.18
C GLU A 82 -12.50 -26.11 -5.74
N VAL A 83 -11.41 -25.61 -5.18
CA VAL A 83 -10.07 -25.96 -5.63
C VAL A 83 -9.55 -27.04 -4.70
N GLU A 84 -9.35 -28.27 -5.22
CA GLU A 84 -8.66 -29.33 -4.50
C GLU A 84 -7.24 -28.93 -4.14
N GLU A 85 -6.86 -29.06 -2.86
CA GLU A 85 -5.50 -28.82 -2.39
C GLU A 85 -4.54 -29.87 -2.97
N LYS A 86 -3.47 -29.40 -3.60
CA LYS A 86 -2.40 -30.23 -4.14
C LYS A 86 -1.45 -30.63 -3.01
N LYS A 87 -1.28 -31.95 -2.78
CA LYS A 87 -0.34 -32.45 -1.78
C LYS A 87 1.09 -32.02 -2.09
N GLY A 88 1.80 -31.52 -1.08
CA GLY A 88 3.21 -31.15 -1.16
C GLY A 88 3.49 -29.70 -1.58
N LEU A 89 2.49 -28.93 -1.96
CA LEU A 89 2.64 -27.50 -2.16
C LEU A 89 2.43 -26.71 -0.84
N PRO A 90 3.18 -25.61 -0.64
CA PRO A 90 2.94 -24.72 0.50
C PRO A 90 1.58 -24.05 0.40
N THR A 91 1.00 -23.68 1.53
CA THR A 91 -0.28 -22.97 1.61
C THR A 91 -0.05 -21.46 1.78
N LEU A 92 -0.51 -20.67 0.83
CA LEU A 92 -0.53 -19.22 0.90
C LEU A 92 -1.94 -18.71 1.17
N VAL A 93 -2.06 -17.71 2.06
CA VAL A 93 -3.33 -17.07 2.36
C VAL A 93 -3.31 -15.63 1.85
N LEU A 94 -4.29 -15.29 1.02
CA LEU A 94 -4.52 -13.92 0.56
C LEU A 94 -5.56 -13.26 1.49
N ILE A 95 -5.15 -12.17 2.18
CA ILE A 95 -6.06 -11.38 3.02
C ILE A 95 -6.30 -10.04 2.33
N GLY A 96 -7.46 -9.88 1.68
CA GLY A 96 -7.85 -8.67 0.98
C GLY A 96 -8.25 -7.54 1.93
N THR A 97 -7.69 -6.36 1.71
CA THR A 97 -8.06 -5.14 2.45
C THR A 97 -8.66 -4.07 1.54
N GLY A 98 -8.78 -4.33 0.25
CA GLY A 98 -9.19 -3.38 -0.78
C GLY A 98 -8.03 -2.95 -1.69
N GLY A 99 -8.13 -1.76 -2.27
CA GLY A 99 -7.12 -1.18 -3.15
C GLY A 99 -7.21 -1.62 -4.61
N THR A 100 -6.32 -1.07 -5.43
CA THR A 100 -6.35 -1.17 -6.89
C THR A 100 -6.04 -2.55 -7.47
N ILE A 101 -5.41 -3.42 -6.70
CA ILE A 101 -4.99 -4.75 -7.17
C ILE A 101 -6.18 -5.66 -7.52
N ALA A 102 -7.32 -5.36 -6.93
CA ALA A 102 -8.57 -6.07 -7.16
C ALA A 102 -9.76 -5.10 -7.31
N SER A 103 -9.51 -3.90 -7.78
CA SER A 103 -10.53 -2.91 -8.06
C SER A 103 -10.97 -3.00 -9.52
N TYR A 104 -12.22 -2.62 -9.76
CA TYR A 104 -12.74 -2.37 -11.11
C TYR A 104 -13.02 -0.88 -11.27
N VAL A 105 -12.94 -0.41 -12.52
CA VAL A 105 -13.35 0.95 -12.85
C VAL A 105 -14.87 0.93 -13.08
N ASP A 106 -15.59 1.75 -12.33
CA ASP A 106 -16.95 2.12 -12.69
C ASP A 106 -16.86 3.07 -13.91
N TYR A 107 -17.11 2.55 -15.08
CA TYR A 107 -16.96 3.31 -16.31
C TYR A 107 -17.99 4.44 -16.46
N ARG A 108 -19.07 4.43 -15.68
CA ARG A 108 -20.07 5.51 -15.66
C ARG A 108 -19.52 6.76 -14.97
N THR A 109 -18.84 6.56 -13.84
CA THR A 109 -18.27 7.67 -13.04
C THR A 109 -16.78 7.87 -13.34
N GLY A 110 -16.11 6.90 -13.97
CA GLY A 110 -14.66 6.86 -14.10
C GLY A 110 -13.95 6.55 -12.79
N ALA A 111 -14.70 6.31 -11.72
CA ALA A 111 -14.16 6.02 -10.41
C ALA A 111 -13.70 4.57 -10.31
N VAL A 112 -12.60 4.36 -9.61
CA VAL A 112 -12.11 3.02 -9.24
C VAL A 112 -12.81 2.61 -7.96
N HIS A 113 -13.49 1.47 -7.99
CA HIS A 113 -14.13 0.89 -6.81
C HIS A 113 -13.35 -0.32 -6.33
N PRO A 114 -13.00 -0.40 -5.05
CA PRO A 114 -12.44 -1.62 -4.49
C PRO A 114 -13.53 -2.70 -4.53
N ALA A 115 -13.32 -3.75 -5.32
CA ALA A 115 -14.19 -4.91 -5.35
C ALA A 115 -13.34 -6.16 -5.25
N LEU A 116 -13.49 -6.85 -4.16
CA LEU A 116 -12.86 -8.13 -3.93
C LEU A 116 -13.92 -9.12 -3.53
N SER A 117 -14.18 -10.10 -4.41
CA SER A 117 -14.61 -11.40 -3.95
C SER A 117 -13.36 -12.27 -3.73
N THR A 118 -13.47 -13.26 -2.86
CA THR A 118 -12.43 -14.29 -2.66
C THR A 118 -12.06 -14.96 -3.98
N SER A 119 -13.05 -15.21 -4.83
CA SER A 119 -12.89 -15.79 -6.16
C SER A 119 -12.11 -14.88 -7.10
N ASP A 120 -12.35 -13.56 -7.07
CA ASP A 120 -11.64 -12.61 -7.92
C ASP A 120 -10.15 -12.55 -7.56
N MET A 121 -9.81 -12.59 -6.27
CA MET A 121 -8.42 -12.61 -5.80
C MET A 121 -7.67 -13.87 -6.28
N VAL A 122 -8.28 -15.02 -6.13
CA VAL A 122 -7.67 -16.31 -6.51
C VAL A 122 -7.58 -16.45 -8.03
N ASN A 123 -8.53 -15.89 -8.77
CA ASN A 123 -8.57 -15.95 -10.23
C ASN A 123 -7.74 -14.83 -10.91
N ALA A 124 -7.30 -13.83 -10.17
CA ALA A 124 -6.46 -12.76 -10.71
C ALA A 124 -5.12 -13.25 -11.24
N VAL A 125 -4.56 -14.30 -10.63
CA VAL A 125 -3.28 -14.91 -11.03
C VAL A 125 -3.36 -16.43 -10.86
N PRO A 126 -3.98 -17.14 -11.83
CA PRO A 126 -4.15 -18.59 -11.75
C PRO A 126 -2.82 -19.36 -11.69
N GLU A 127 -1.74 -18.79 -12.19
CA GLU A 127 -0.40 -19.36 -12.20
C GLU A 127 0.17 -19.57 -10.78
N ILE A 128 -0.30 -18.83 -9.79
CA ILE A 128 0.11 -19.04 -8.38
C ILE A 128 -0.25 -20.46 -7.93
N ARG A 129 -1.34 -21.04 -8.46
CA ARG A 129 -1.79 -22.40 -8.14
C ARG A 129 -0.82 -23.51 -8.65
N GLU A 130 0.14 -23.16 -9.46
CA GLU A 130 1.19 -24.08 -9.86
C GLU A 130 2.29 -24.22 -8.81
N ILE A 131 2.46 -23.21 -7.95
CA ILE A 131 3.53 -23.13 -6.95
C ILE A 131 3.04 -23.16 -5.50
N ALA A 132 1.73 -22.98 -5.26
CA ALA A 132 1.14 -22.96 -3.92
C ALA A 132 -0.35 -23.35 -3.93
N ASN A 133 -0.82 -23.89 -2.83
CA ASN A 133 -2.24 -23.92 -2.49
C ASN A 133 -2.65 -22.52 -2.04
N VAL A 134 -3.75 -21.98 -2.56
CA VAL A 134 -4.20 -20.62 -2.29
C VAL A 134 -5.54 -20.63 -1.59
N ARG A 135 -5.57 -20.06 -0.40
CA ARG A 135 -6.80 -19.67 0.31
C ARG A 135 -6.94 -18.16 0.26
N ALA A 136 -8.16 -17.65 0.23
CA ALA A 136 -8.38 -16.20 0.22
C ALA A 136 -9.48 -15.82 1.22
N LYS A 137 -9.33 -14.64 1.81
CA LYS A 137 -10.27 -14.05 2.78
C LYS A 137 -10.34 -12.55 2.50
N VAL A 138 -11.53 -12.00 2.38
CA VAL A 138 -11.73 -10.56 2.32
C VAL A 138 -12.00 -10.08 3.73
N LEU A 139 -11.09 -9.26 4.26
CA LEU A 139 -11.23 -8.67 5.59
C LEU A 139 -11.90 -7.30 5.48
N PHE A 140 -11.42 -6.47 4.54
CA PHE A 140 -11.98 -5.14 4.24
C PHE A 140 -12.08 -4.94 2.73
N SER A 141 -12.90 -3.97 2.33
CA SER A 141 -12.96 -3.45 0.96
C SER A 141 -12.99 -1.93 1.00
N ILE A 142 -11.84 -1.33 1.37
CA ILE A 142 -11.69 0.10 1.59
C ILE A 142 -10.57 0.70 0.74
N PHE A 143 -10.66 2.00 0.48
CA PHE A 143 -9.50 2.75 0.00
C PHE A 143 -8.47 2.90 1.11
N SER A 144 -7.19 2.92 0.75
CA SER A 144 -6.11 2.93 1.75
C SER A 144 -6.08 4.19 2.63
N GLU A 145 -6.59 5.32 2.17
CA GLU A 145 -6.74 6.54 2.96
C GLU A 145 -7.76 6.42 4.10
N ASN A 146 -8.63 5.41 4.04
CA ASN A 146 -9.60 5.10 5.10
C ASN A 146 -9.06 4.04 6.09
N MET A 147 -7.81 3.59 5.91
CA MET A 147 -7.16 2.69 6.85
C MET A 147 -6.85 3.42 8.16
N ASP A 148 -7.22 2.83 9.28
CA ASP A 148 -6.99 3.36 10.62
C ASP A 148 -6.42 2.30 11.59
N ILE A 149 -6.23 2.68 12.83
CA ILE A 149 -5.69 1.83 13.89
C ILE A 149 -6.53 0.56 14.09
N CYS A 150 -7.87 0.66 14.06
CA CYS A 150 -8.75 -0.49 14.24
C CYS A 150 -8.56 -1.52 13.12
N HIS A 151 -8.41 -1.05 11.88
CA HIS A 151 -8.13 -1.92 10.74
C HIS A 151 -6.77 -2.62 10.87
N TRP A 152 -5.72 -1.92 11.34
CA TRP A 152 -4.41 -2.55 11.57
C TRP A 152 -4.47 -3.62 12.65
N GLN A 153 -5.21 -3.37 13.74
CA GLN A 153 -5.40 -4.33 14.82
C GLN A 153 -6.11 -5.60 14.36
N GLU A 154 -7.18 -5.45 13.59
CA GLU A 154 -7.94 -6.57 13.04
C GLU A 154 -7.09 -7.36 12.02
N LEU A 155 -6.37 -6.65 11.13
CA LEU A 155 -5.49 -7.26 10.15
C LEU A 155 -4.35 -8.04 10.80
N ALA A 156 -3.70 -7.50 11.83
CA ALA A 156 -2.64 -8.21 12.56
C ALA A 156 -3.15 -9.51 13.20
N LYS A 157 -4.33 -9.47 13.82
CA LYS A 157 -4.99 -10.66 14.40
C LYS A 157 -5.31 -11.70 13.34
N ALA A 158 -5.88 -11.27 12.21
CA ALA A 158 -6.21 -12.16 11.08
C ALA A 158 -4.94 -12.81 10.49
N VAL A 159 -3.85 -12.07 10.34
CA VAL A 159 -2.57 -12.61 9.85
C VAL A 159 -2.01 -13.67 10.81
N ALA A 160 -1.98 -13.39 12.11
CA ALA A 160 -1.49 -14.35 13.10
C ALA A 160 -2.36 -15.61 13.17
N GLU A 161 -3.68 -15.46 13.09
CA GLU A 161 -4.63 -16.57 13.02
C GLU A 161 -4.33 -17.50 11.84
N GLU A 162 -4.16 -16.94 10.63
CA GLU A 162 -3.89 -17.75 9.43
C GLU A 162 -2.54 -18.47 9.50
N ILE A 163 -1.49 -17.80 10.03
CA ILE A 163 -0.20 -18.45 10.26
C ILE A 163 -0.35 -19.60 11.27
N ASN A 164 -1.10 -19.39 12.36
CA ASN A 164 -1.33 -20.39 13.39
C ASN A 164 -2.20 -21.55 12.91
N ASN A 165 -3.01 -21.32 11.88
CA ASN A 165 -3.83 -22.32 11.18
C ASN A 165 -3.08 -22.98 10.00
N GLY A 166 -1.74 -22.83 9.93
CA GLY A 166 -0.88 -23.57 9.03
C GLY A 166 -0.56 -22.89 7.71
N ALA A 167 -0.79 -21.58 7.56
CA ALA A 167 -0.30 -20.85 6.40
C ALA A 167 1.23 -20.81 6.37
N ASP A 168 1.83 -21.08 5.22
CA ASP A 168 3.27 -20.96 5.00
C ASP A 168 3.70 -19.54 4.62
N GLY A 169 2.73 -18.71 4.25
CA GLY A 169 2.90 -17.28 4.00
C GLY A 169 1.57 -16.57 3.86
N VAL A 170 1.56 -15.27 4.16
CA VAL A 170 0.38 -14.42 4.02
C VAL A 170 0.70 -13.31 3.04
N ILE A 171 -0.18 -13.11 2.05
CA ILE A 171 -0.10 -12.01 1.09
C ILE A 171 -1.31 -11.10 1.31
N ILE A 172 -1.06 -9.79 1.41
CA ILE A 172 -2.05 -8.78 1.74
C ILE A 172 -2.18 -7.80 0.58
N PRO A 173 -3.12 -8.01 -0.36
CA PRO A 173 -3.52 -6.99 -1.32
C PRO A 173 -4.02 -5.73 -0.60
N HIS A 174 -3.39 -4.58 -0.88
CA HIS A 174 -3.59 -3.33 -0.16
C HIS A 174 -3.54 -2.12 -1.11
N GLY A 175 -4.26 -1.06 -0.80
CA GLY A 175 -4.11 0.21 -1.49
C GLY A 175 -2.74 0.85 -1.25
N THR A 176 -2.14 1.43 -2.30
CA THR A 176 -0.72 1.78 -2.27
C THR A 176 -0.38 3.02 -1.45
N ASP A 177 -1.34 3.95 -1.20
CA ASP A 177 -1.03 5.26 -0.63
C ASP A 177 -0.60 5.20 0.85
N THR A 178 -1.21 4.32 1.65
CA THR A 178 -0.88 4.13 3.06
C THR A 178 -0.25 2.77 3.37
N MET A 179 0.13 2.00 2.34
CA MET A 179 0.69 0.66 2.50
C MET A 179 1.97 0.65 3.36
N GLY A 180 2.80 1.69 3.28
CA GLY A 180 3.99 1.84 4.13
C GLY A 180 3.66 1.94 5.62
N TYR A 181 2.59 2.68 5.98
CA TYR A 181 2.10 2.76 7.36
C TYR A 181 1.59 1.40 7.86
N THR A 182 0.78 0.72 7.05
CA THR A 182 0.25 -0.61 7.40
C THR A 182 1.38 -1.64 7.55
N ALA A 183 2.39 -1.60 6.67
CA ALA A 183 3.54 -2.48 6.75
C ALA A 183 4.37 -2.24 8.03
N ALA A 184 4.56 -0.98 8.41
CA ALA A 184 5.19 -0.63 9.68
C ALA A 184 4.36 -1.09 10.88
N ALA A 185 3.03 -0.89 10.86
CA ALA A 185 2.13 -1.32 11.93
C ALA A 185 2.18 -2.84 12.13
N LEU A 186 2.04 -3.61 11.06
CA LEU A 186 2.15 -5.07 11.12
C LEU A 186 3.53 -5.53 11.59
N SER A 187 4.61 -4.81 11.22
CA SER A 187 5.96 -5.14 11.67
C SER A 187 6.07 -5.09 13.20
N PHE A 188 5.56 -4.05 13.85
CA PHE A 188 5.59 -3.94 15.31
C PHE A 188 4.55 -4.84 15.99
N MET A 189 3.34 -4.93 15.46
CA MET A 189 2.27 -5.75 16.06
C MET A 189 2.58 -7.24 16.04
N LEU A 190 3.20 -7.73 14.96
CA LEU A 190 3.56 -9.14 14.79
C LEU A 190 4.97 -9.46 15.32
N GLY A 191 5.84 -8.44 15.46
CA GLY A 191 7.19 -8.59 15.97
C GLY A 191 8.00 -9.62 15.18
N ASP A 192 8.56 -10.60 15.90
CA ASP A 192 9.34 -11.70 15.32
C ASP A 192 8.43 -12.78 14.69
N VAL A 193 7.66 -12.37 13.67
CA VAL A 193 6.73 -13.25 12.96
C VAL A 193 7.46 -14.44 12.30
N PRO A 194 6.96 -15.70 12.44
CA PRO A 194 7.70 -16.89 11.99
C PRO A 194 7.58 -17.19 10.49
N LYS A 195 6.74 -16.48 9.76
CA LYS A 195 6.44 -16.70 8.34
C LYS A 195 6.53 -15.39 7.55
N PRO A 196 6.67 -15.42 6.20
CA PRO A 196 6.58 -14.21 5.39
C PRO A 196 5.15 -13.64 5.41
N VAL A 197 5.06 -12.35 5.66
CA VAL A 197 3.85 -11.53 5.56
C VAL A 197 4.15 -10.42 4.57
N ILE A 198 3.47 -10.43 3.41
CA ILE A 198 3.80 -9.54 2.30
C ILE A 198 2.63 -8.66 1.95
N LEU A 199 2.81 -7.34 2.07
CA LEU A 199 1.86 -6.38 1.51
C LEU A 199 2.21 -6.14 0.05
N VAL A 200 1.19 -6.01 -0.77
CA VAL A 200 1.31 -5.82 -2.21
C VAL A 200 0.18 -4.94 -2.73
N GLY A 201 0.49 -4.12 -3.70
CA GLY A 201 -0.48 -3.27 -4.38
C GLY A 201 -0.30 -3.30 -5.88
N ALA A 202 -1.10 -2.47 -6.57
CA ALA A 202 -0.92 -2.16 -7.97
C ALA A 202 -1.06 -0.66 -8.19
N GLN A 203 -0.19 -0.09 -9.02
CA GLN A 203 -0.28 1.31 -9.42
C GLN A 203 -1.28 1.51 -10.55
N ARG A 204 -1.59 0.44 -11.26
CA ARG A 204 -2.59 0.42 -12.34
C ARG A 204 -3.59 -0.69 -12.08
N SER A 205 -4.87 -0.33 -12.13
CA SER A 205 -5.97 -1.27 -11.89
C SER A 205 -5.89 -2.49 -12.81
N SER A 206 -6.39 -3.62 -12.33
CA SER A 206 -6.31 -4.93 -12.99
C SER A 206 -7.03 -4.98 -14.35
N ASP A 207 -7.95 -4.06 -14.62
CA ASP A 207 -8.66 -3.93 -15.88
C ASP A 207 -7.86 -3.21 -16.99
N ARG A 208 -6.69 -2.67 -16.68
CA ARG A 208 -5.81 -1.99 -17.64
C ARG A 208 -4.77 -2.95 -18.23
N PRO A 209 -4.44 -2.84 -19.53
CA PRO A 209 -3.51 -3.75 -20.20
C PRO A 209 -2.07 -3.67 -19.66
N SER A 210 -1.73 -2.57 -19.00
CA SER A 210 -0.42 -2.35 -18.37
C SER A 210 -0.48 -2.47 -16.86
N SER A 211 -1.47 -3.23 -16.33
CA SER A 211 -1.57 -3.50 -14.89
C SER A 211 -0.33 -4.24 -14.40
N ASP A 212 0.14 -3.83 -13.24
CA ASP A 212 1.24 -4.45 -12.51
C ASP A 212 0.75 -5.43 -11.41
N ALA A 213 -0.59 -5.64 -11.34
CA ALA A 213 -1.21 -6.42 -10.27
C ALA A 213 -0.77 -7.90 -10.28
N SER A 214 -0.88 -8.56 -11.44
CA SER A 214 -0.57 -10.00 -11.55
C SER A 214 0.91 -10.30 -11.34
N THR A 215 1.78 -9.49 -11.92
CA THR A 215 3.23 -9.67 -11.79
C THR A 215 3.72 -9.40 -10.38
N ASN A 216 3.19 -8.38 -9.68
CA ASN A 216 3.48 -8.14 -8.27
C ASN A 216 3.00 -9.31 -7.38
N LEU A 217 1.77 -9.82 -7.59
CA LEU A 217 1.25 -10.97 -6.84
C LEU A 217 2.07 -12.24 -7.06
N MET A 218 2.50 -12.51 -8.31
CA MET A 218 3.36 -13.65 -8.62
C MET A 218 4.71 -13.52 -7.91
N ALA A 219 5.32 -12.34 -7.91
CA ALA A 219 6.58 -12.08 -7.19
C ALA A 219 6.42 -12.33 -5.68
N CYS A 220 5.29 -11.92 -5.07
CA CYS A 220 4.98 -12.23 -3.67
C CYS A 220 4.92 -13.74 -3.42
N ALA A 221 4.19 -14.47 -4.25
CA ALA A 221 4.06 -15.92 -4.13
C ALA A 221 5.41 -16.64 -4.28
N GLN A 222 6.23 -16.20 -5.22
CA GLN A 222 7.59 -16.72 -5.40
C GLN A 222 8.48 -16.47 -4.18
N PHE A 223 8.41 -15.26 -3.59
CA PHE A 223 9.16 -14.96 -2.37
C PHE A 223 8.70 -15.82 -1.20
N CYS A 224 7.40 -15.93 -0.96
CA CYS A 224 6.83 -16.76 0.11
C CYS A 224 7.27 -18.24 -0.01
N THR A 225 7.23 -18.79 -1.21
CA THR A 225 7.47 -20.23 -1.42
C THR A 225 8.96 -20.60 -1.50
N LYS A 226 9.78 -19.72 -2.07
CA LYS A 226 11.19 -20.03 -2.40
C LYS A 226 12.22 -19.45 -1.43
N SER A 227 11.96 -18.25 -0.84
CA SER A 227 12.99 -17.56 -0.04
C SER A 227 13.28 -18.22 1.30
N LYS A 228 12.29 -18.87 1.91
CA LYS A 228 12.32 -19.41 3.28
C LYS A 228 12.71 -18.35 4.33
N LYS A 229 12.30 -17.11 4.09
CA LYS A 229 12.57 -15.98 4.98
C LYS A 229 11.29 -15.48 5.62
N ALA A 230 11.36 -15.22 6.93
CA ALA A 230 10.26 -14.71 7.74
C ALA A 230 10.37 -13.19 7.91
N GLY A 231 9.26 -12.51 8.20
CA GLY A 231 9.21 -11.07 8.42
C GLY A 231 8.04 -10.42 7.67
N VAL A 232 7.88 -9.10 7.88
CA VAL A 232 6.89 -8.28 7.19
C VAL A 232 7.58 -7.48 6.08
N TYR A 233 7.06 -7.62 4.86
CA TYR A 233 7.65 -7.04 3.66
C TYR A 233 6.61 -6.32 2.80
N VAL A 234 7.10 -5.43 1.95
CA VAL A 234 6.34 -4.90 0.80
C VAL A 234 7.04 -5.37 -0.47
N VAL A 235 6.30 -5.94 -1.41
CA VAL A 235 6.85 -6.39 -2.69
C VAL A 235 6.16 -5.64 -3.82
N MET A 236 6.95 -4.89 -4.57
CA MET A 236 6.50 -4.09 -5.72
C MET A 236 7.57 -4.10 -6.83
N HIS A 237 7.23 -3.61 -8.00
CA HIS A 237 8.20 -3.39 -9.08
C HIS A 237 9.40 -2.58 -8.60
N ASP A 238 10.60 -3.02 -8.96
CA ASP A 238 11.86 -2.30 -8.68
C ASP A 238 12.15 -1.24 -9.73
N THR A 239 11.75 -1.51 -10.96
CA THR A 239 11.86 -0.63 -12.13
C THR A 239 10.50 -0.35 -12.77
N SER A 240 10.45 0.51 -13.78
CA SER A 240 9.22 0.76 -14.55
C SER A 240 8.85 -0.40 -15.50
N GLY A 241 9.78 -1.32 -15.77
CA GLY A 241 9.59 -2.54 -16.57
C GLY A 241 9.19 -3.74 -15.71
N ASP A 242 8.90 -4.88 -16.35
CA ASP A 242 8.51 -6.13 -15.68
C ASP A 242 9.72 -7.06 -15.41
N ASP A 243 10.93 -6.52 -15.37
CA ASP A 243 12.17 -7.29 -15.31
C ASP A 243 12.59 -7.65 -13.87
N SER A 244 12.22 -6.81 -12.92
CA SER A 244 12.66 -6.93 -11.52
C SER A 244 11.63 -6.40 -10.53
N PHE A 245 11.53 -7.10 -9.39
CA PHE A 245 10.71 -6.72 -8.24
C PHE A 245 11.59 -6.56 -7.02
N ALA A 246 11.29 -5.57 -6.19
CA ALA A 246 12.01 -5.32 -4.94
C ALA A 246 11.19 -5.80 -3.74
N VAL A 247 11.87 -6.48 -2.82
CA VAL A 247 11.33 -6.88 -1.51
C VAL A 247 11.85 -5.89 -0.48
N HIS A 248 10.98 -5.06 0.05
CA HIS A 248 11.32 -4.03 1.03
C HIS A 248 10.96 -4.50 2.44
N ILE A 249 11.81 -4.20 3.43
CA ILE A 249 11.44 -4.35 4.86
C ILE A 249 10.27 -3.41 5.16
N GLY A 250 9.20 -3.94 5.78
CA GLY A 250 7.95 -3.20 6.00
C GLY A 250 8.10 -1.91 6.81
N SER A 251 9.06 -1.86 7.73
CA SER A 251 9.37 -0.68 8.54
C SER A 251 10.31 0.34 7.86
N ARG A 252 10.81 0.05 6.64
CA ARG A 252 11.79 0.86 5.91
C ARG A 252 11.32 1.32 4.53
N VAL A 253 10.10 1.02 4.16
CA VAL A 253 9.58 1.26 2.82
C VAL A 253 8.75 2.54 2.78
N ARG A 254 8.91 3.30 1.70
CA ARG A 254 8.11 4.50 1.43
C ARG A 254 7.66 4.55 -0.02
N LYS A 255 6.42 5.00 -0.25
CA LYS A 255 5.92 5.34 -1.58
C LYS A 255 6.53 6.67 -2.01
N MET A 256 7.41 6.65 -3.00
CA MET A 256 8.19 7.80 -3.46
C MET A 256 7.61 8.49 -4.69
N HIS A 257 6.63 7.90 -5.33
CA HIS A 257 5.97 8.45 -6.51
C HIS A 257 4.48 8.14 -6.49
N THR A 258 3.66 9.07 -6.95
CA THR A 258 2.19 8.96 -6.90
C THR A 258 1.61 7.84 -7.74
N SER A 259 2.26 7.45 -8.84
CA SER A 259 1.65 6.58 -9.86
C SER A 259 2.61 5.66 -10.64
N ARG A 260 3.95 5.71 -10.41
CA ARG A 260 4.89 4.82 -11.09
C ARG A 260 4.82 3.41 -10.52
N ARG A 261 5.09 2.38 -11.34
CA ARG A 261 5.15 0.98 -10.88
C ARG A 261 6.22 0.78 -9.81
N ASP A 262 7.41 1.38 -10.00
CA ASP A 262 8.55 1.40 -9.09
C ASP A 262 8.46 2.52 -8.04
N ALA A 263 7.24 2.85 -7.59
CA ALA A 263 7.00 3.93 -6.63
C ALA A 263 7.57 3.65 -5.24
N PHE A 264 7.69 2.39 -4.85
CA PHE A 264 8.18 2.02 -3.53
C PHE A 264 9.69 1.90 -3.50
N LYS A 265 10.30 2.47 -2.47
CA LYS A 265 11.76 2.40 -2.27
C LYS A 265 12.06 2.11 -0.80
N SER A 266 13.10 1.31 -0.58
CA SER A 266 13.72 1.20 0.74
C SER A 266 14.49 2.48 1.05
N ILE A 267 14.33 3.01 2.25
CA ILE A 267 14.97 4.25 2.66
C ILE A 267 16.08 3.94 3.66
N ASN A 268 17.25 4.53 3.44
CA ASN A 268 18.48 4.35 4.20
C ASN A 268 19.08 2.93 4.18
N ILE A 269 18.47 2.00 3.47
CA ILE A 269 18.96 0.62 3.26
C ILE A 269 18.70 0.17 1.83
N MET A 270 19.34 -0.91 1.41
CA MET A 270 18.98 -1.63 0.19
C MET A 270 17.64 -2.37 0.37
N PRO A 271 16.90 -2.68 -0.71
CA PRO A 271 15.85 -3.69 -0.63
C PRO A 271 16.38 -4.98 0.01
N ALA A 272 15.56 -5.67 0.79
CA ALA A 272 15.93 -6.93 1.44
C ALA A 272 16.31 -8.01 0.43
N ALA A 273 15.62 -8.02 -0.71
CA ALA A 273 15.91 -8.90 -1.84
C ALA A 273 15.41 -8.27 -3.15
N ASN A 274 15.91 -8.80 -4.26
CA ASN A 274 15.35 -8.60 -5.60
C ASN A 274 14.88 -9.93 -6.17
N ILE A 275 13.81 -9.89 -6.94
CA ILE A 275 13.24 -11.04 -7.66
C ILE A 275 13.27 -10.67 -9.13
N ASP A 276 13.91 -11.48 -9.97
CA ASP A 276 13.89 -11.27 -11.40
C ASP A 276 12.61 -11.83 -12.05
N ARG A 277 12.44 -11.58 -13.34
CA ARG A 277 11.28 -12.04 -14.11
C ARG A 277 11.07 -13.56 -14.07
N ASP A 278 12.16 -14.35 -13.95
CA ASP A 278 12.12 -15.81 -13.91
C ASP A 278 11.87 -16.34 -12.48
N GLY A 279 11.73 -15.42 -11.51
CA GLY A 279 11.47 -15.74 -10.11
C GLY A 279 12.69 -16.20 -9.33
N LYS A 280 13.91 -15.86 -9.79
CA LYS A 280 15.14 -16.02 -9.04
C LYS A 280 15.27 -14.92 -8.00
N ILE A 281 15.49 -15.32 -6.76
CA ILE A 281 15.61 -14.41 -5.61
C ILE A 281 17.09 -14.17 -5.32
N THR A 282 17.47 -12.92 -5.23
CA THR A 282 18.78 -12.46 -4.77
C THR A 282 18.60 -11.72 -3.46
N LEU A 283 19.13 -12.25 -2.35
CA LEU A 283 19.11 -11.59 -1.05
C LEU A 283 20.21 -10.54 -0.98
N ASN A 284 19.88 -9.33 -0.53
CA ASN A 284 20.81 -8.20 -0.37
C ASN A 284 21.29 -8.05 1.09
N MET A 285 20.66 -8.77 2.00
CA MET A 285 21.01 -8.77 3.43
C MET A 285 20.59 -10.10 4.07
N GLU A 286 21.06 -10.33 5.29
CA GLU A 286 20.60 -11.45 6.10
C GLU A 286 19.17 -11.19 6.59
N LEU A 287 18.29 -12.18 6.45
CA LEU A 287 16.91 -12.14 6.88
C LEU A 287 16.60 -13.34 7.78
N PRO A 288 15.68 -13.17 8.76
CA PRO A 288 15.28 -14.27 9.64
C PRO A 288 14.76 -15.47 8.83
N PRO A 289 15.07 -16.71 9.23
CA PRO A 289 14.54 -17.90 8.58
C PRO A 289 13.08 -18.13 8.98
N VAL A 290 12.34 -18.84 8.11
CA VAL A 290 11.01 -19.37 8.45
C VAL A 290 11.14 -20.37 9.61
N ARG A 291 10.22 -20.27 10.57
CA ARG A 291 10.14 -21.14 11.76
C ARG A 291 8.78 -21.81 11.86
N LYS A 292 8.68 -22.76 12.79
CA LYS A 292 7.41 -23.47 13.11
C LYS A 292 6.70 -22.89 14.33
N ASP A 293 7.23 -21.81 14.90
CA ASP A 293 6.66 -21.16 16.07
C ASP A 293 5.27 -20.57 15.74
N LYS A 294 4.49 -20.32 16.78
CA LYS A 294 3.23 -19.61 16.63
C LYS A 294 3.48 -18.11 16.49
N ALA A 295 2.70 -17.47 15.63
CA ALA A 295 2.66 -16.03 15.56
C ALA A 295 1.96 -15.46 16.80
N THR A 296 2.53 -14.41 17.37
CA THR A 296 1.94 -13.65 18.48
C THR A 296 1.58 -12.25 18.02
N VAL A 297 0.68 -11.58 18.72
CA VAL A 297 0.22 -10.24 18.36
C VAL A 297 0.22 -9.34 19.59
N LYS A 298 0.87 -8.19 19.46
CA LYS A 298 0.71 -7.03 20.35
C LYS A 298 0.06 -5.90 19.57
N SER A 299 -1.28 -5.91 19.48
CA SER A 299 -2.03 -5.05 18.57
C SER A 299 -2.45 -3.70 19.13
N ASP A 300 -2.25 -3.44 20.42
CA ASP A 300 -2.71 -2.21 21.05
C ASP A 300 -1.92 -1.01 20.51
N MET A 301 -2.64 0.10 20.29
CA MET A 301 -2.06 1.35 19.81
C MET A 301 -2.71 2.56 20.50
N ASP A 302 -1.91 3.54 20.80
CA ASP A 302 -2.38 4.82 21.31
C ASP A 302 -3.04 5.65 20.19
N GLN A 303 -4.23 6.18 20.46
CA GLN A 303 -5.01 6.96 19.48
C GLN A 303 -4.75 8.46 19.54
N LYS A 304 -3.93 8.92 20.50
CA LYS A 304 -3.58 10.33 20.69
C LYS A 304 -2.14 10.63 20.28
N THR A 305 -1.55 9.77 19.47
CA THR A 305 -0.26 10.03 18.85
C THR A 305 -0.45 10.75 17.52
N VAL A 306 0.36 11.79 17.26
CA VAL A 306 0.29 12.60 16.03
C VAL A 306 1.65 12.68 15.34
N LEU A 307 1.64 12.84 14.02
CA LEU A 307 2.80 13.12 13.19
C LEU A 307 2.67 14.55 12.64
N LEU A 308 3.64 15.40 12.94
CA LEU A 308 3.71 16.79 12.47
C LEU A 308 4.95 17.00 11.60
N GLN A 309 4.75 17.63 10.46
CA GLN A 309 5.84 18.13 9.65
C GLN A 309 6.12 19.59 10.00
N TYR A 310 7.34 19.88 10.43
CA TYR A 310 7.79 21.25 10.67
C TYR A 310 7.93 22.02 9.36
N TYR A 311 7.58 23.30 9.37
CA TYR A 311 7.76 24.23 8.26
C TYR A 311 8.19 25.60 8.76
N PRO A 312 8.95 26.40 7.97
CA PRO A 312 9.31 27.76 8.33
C PRO A 312 8.09 28.65 8.55
N GLY A 313 8.08 29.40 9.66
CA GLY A 313 6.94 30.22 10.04
C GLY A 313 5.83 29.48 10.82
N MET A 314 6.08 28.22 11.22
CA MET A 314 5.19 27.48 12.12
C MET A 314 5.03 28.23 13.45
N ASP A 315 3.81 28.70 13.73
CA ASP A 315 3.49 29.43 14.95
C ASP A 315 3.16 28.45 16.10
N PRO A 316 3.93 28.44 17.21
CA PRO A 316 3.67 27.56 18.35
C PRO A 316 2.25 27.65 18.89
N ALA A 317 1.64 28.83 18.87
CA ALA A 317 0.30 29.04 19.40
C ALA A 317 -0.78 28.22 18.68
N LEU A 318 -0.59 27.97 17.38
CA LEU A 318 -1.54 27.17 16.59
C LEU A 318 -1.45 25.66 16.91
N PHE A 319 -0.36 25.22 17.51
CA PHE A 319 -0.07 23.80 17.77
C PHE A 319 -0.09 23.45 19.26
N GLU A 320 -0.20 24.43 20.16
CA GLU A 320 -0.12 24.18 21.61
C GLU A 320 -1.16 23.15 22.06
N ASP A 321 -2.39 23.25 21.59
CA ASP A 321 -3.46 22.31 21.92
C ASP A 321 -3.13 20.88 21.49
N ILE A 322 -2.53 20.70 20.32
CA ILE A 322 -2.11 19.40 19.83
C ILE A 322 -1.06 18.81 20.76
N PHE A 323 -0.01 19.57 21.08
CA PHE A 323 1.03 19.11 21.99
C PHE A 323 0.51 18.83 23.40
N MET A 324 -0.42 19.62 23.90
CA MET A 324 -1.00 19.46 25.23
C MET A 324 -2.03 18.32 25.33
N LYS A 325 -2.70 17.93 24.26
CA LYS A 325 -3.75 16.90 24.26
C LYS A 325 -3.28 15.54 23.78
N SER A 326 -2.09 15.46 23.15
CA SER A 326 -1.52 14.22 22.65
C SER A 326 -0.72 13.49 23.74
N ASP A 327 -0.73 12.17 23.69
CA ASP A 327 0.15 11.31 24.49
C ASP A 327 1.52 11.17 23.83
N GLY A 328 1.55 11.21 22.48
CA GLY A 328 2.77 11.18 21.67
C GLY A 328 2.76 12.19 20.52
N VAL A 329 3.90 12.81 20.24
CA VAL A 329 4.09 13.70 19.07
C VAL A 329 5.39 13.31 18.38
N VAL A 330 5.28 12.93 17.10
CA VAL A 330 6.42 12.77 16.21
C VAL A 330 6.58 14.02 15.38
N ILE A 331 7.74 14.64 15.42
CA ILE A 331 8.07 15.81 14.62
C ILE A 331 9.01 15.37 13.48
N ALA A 332 8.61 15.56 12.23
CA ALA A 332 9.51 15.53 11.09
C ALA A 332 10.17 16.91 11.00
N GLY A 333 11.33 17.06 11.63
CA GLY A 333 12.08 18.31 11.72
C GLY A 333 12.93 18.59 10.46
N SER A 334 13.49 19.77 10.38
CA SER A 334 14.41 20.14 9.28
C SER A 334 15.79 19.52 9.47
N GLY A 335 16.41 19.09 8.36
CA GLY A 335 17.80 18.63 8.33
C GLY A 335 18.11 17.56 9.37
N LEU A 336 19.01 17.84 10.30
CA LEU A 336 19.43 16.93 11.35
C LEU A 336 18.44 16.79 12.52
N GLY A 337 17.22 17.27 12.38
CA GLY A 337 16.16 17.18 13.40
C GLY A 337 16.01 18.49 14.19
N HIS A 338 15.68 19.57 13.51
CA HIS A 338 15.52 20.90 14.12
C HIS A 338 14.14 21.51 13.85
N VAL A 339 13.73 22.38 14.74
CA VAL A 339 12.60 23.27 14.60
C VAL A 339 13.02 24.71 14.95
N ASN A 340 12.16 25.68 14.75
CA ASN A 340 12.42 27.05 15.18
C ASN A 340 12.53 27.13 16.72
N GLU A 341 13.42 27.98 17.21
CA GLU A 341 13.66 28.20 18.64
C GLU A 341 12.36 28.55 19.42
N ASN A 342 11.46 29.27 18.78
CA ASN A 342 10.16 29.64 19.38
C ASN A 342 9.26 28.42 19.70
N MET A 343 9.51 27.27 19.08
CA MET A 343 8.78 26.02 19.35
C MET A 343 9.24 25.35 20.64
N ILE A 344 10.49 25.59 21.06
CA ILE A 344 11.14 24.85 22.17
C ILE A 344 10.40 25.00 23.49
N PRO A 345 9.99 26.23 23.94
CA PRO A 345 9.26 26.41 25.20
C PRO A 345 7.93 25.62 25.25
N MET A 346 7.19 25.60 24.13
CA MET A 346 5.95 24.84 24.04
C MET A 346 6.23 23.32 24.11
N ILE A 347 7.24 22.84 23.41
CA ILE A 347 7.66 21.43 23.42
C ILE A 347 8.07 21.01 24.84
N GLU A 348 8.89 21.83 25.52
CA GLU A 348 9.32 21.58 26.90
C GLU A 348 8.12 21.50 27.86
N LYS A 349 7.15 22.43 27.72
CA LYS A 349 5.89 22.41 28.50
C LYS A 349 5.11 21.12 28.29
N ALA A 350 5.00 20.64 27.04
CA ALA A 350 4.33 19.40 26.71
C ALA A 350 5.03 18.18 27.31
N VAL A 351 6.35 18.10 27.18
CA VAL A 351 7.14 17.02 27.77
C VAL A 351 7.02 16.99 29.30
N LYS A 352 7.07 18.15 29.97
CA LYS A 352 6.84 18.26 31.43
C LYS A 352 5.45 17.81 31.85
N LYS A 353 4.43 18.00 30.99
CA LYS A 353 3.07 17.49 31.19
C LYS A 353 3.00 15.96 31.00
N GLY A 354 3.95 15.39 30.29
CA GLY A 354 4.06 13.95 30.06
C GLY A 354 3.84 13.52 28.61
N THR A 355 3.72 14.43 27.65
CA THR A 355 3.70 14.09 26.23
C THR A 355 5.06 13.57 25.80
N VAL A 356 5.12 12.41 25.13
CA VAL A 356 6.36 11.89 24.57
C VAL A 356 6.61 12.53 23.21
N VAL A 357 7.70 13.29 23.08
CA VAL A 357 8.04 13.98 21.82
C VAL A 357 9.25 13.32 21.17
N VAL A 358 9.06 12.93 19.91
CA VAL A 358 10.06 12.20 19.11
C VAL A 358 10.46 13.05 17.91
N MET A 359 11.75 13.10 17.57
CA MET A 359 12.30 13.85 16.44
C MET A 359 12.81 12.91 15.36
N THR A 360 12.27 13.09 14.16
CA THR A 360 12.75 12.53 12.89
C THR A 360 13.18 13.64 11.93
N SER A 361 13.55 13.30 10.71
CA SER A 361 13.90 14.28 9.67
C SER A 361 12.88 14.30 8.53
N GLN A 362 12.68 15.46 7.92
CA GLN A 362 11.97 15.60 6.63
C GLN A 362 12.83 15.12 5.46
N CYS A 363 14.16 15.07 5.65
CA CYS A 363 15.05 14.51 4.65
C CYS A 363 14.75 13.04 4.48
N ILE A 364 14.56 12.60 3.23
CA ILE A 364 14.22 11.22 2.91
C ILE A 364 15.34 10.29 3.34
N ASN A 365 16.59 10.69 3.09
CA ASN A 365 17.77 9.92 3.45
C ASN A 365 18.59 10.61 4.53
N GLY A 366 19.34 9.85 5.27
CA GLY A 366 20.18 10.32 6.38
C GLY A 366 19.54 10.07 7.74
N GLN A 367 20.11 10.70 8.75
CA GLN A 367 19.68 10.51 10.13
C GLN A 367 19.63 11.82 10.89
N THR A 368 18.86 11.88 11.95
CA THR A 368 18.89 12.99 12.90
C THR A 368 20.18 12.96 13.71
N ASN A 369 20.76 14.13 13.96
CA ASN A 369 21.89 14.33 14.89
C ASN A 369 21.73 15.67 15.61
N MET A 370 20.97 15.67 16.67
CA MET A 370 20.60 16.85 17.42
C MET A 370 21.75 17.42 18.27
N ASN A 371 22.90 16.74 18.32
CA ASN A 371 24.06 17.22 19.10
C ASN A 371 24.91 18.27 18.37
N VAL A 372 24.68 18.51 17.08
CA VAL A 372 25.54 19.37 16.24
C VAL A 372 25.31 20.85 16.52
N TYR A 373 24.07 21.28 16.65
CA TYR A 373 23.68 22.68 16.83
C TYR A 373 23.00 22.94 18.18
N ASN A 374 23.04 24.19 18.65
CA ASN A 374 22.48 24.59 19.94
C ASN A 374 20.98 24.24 20.05
N THR A 375 20.19 24.60 19.04
CA THR A 375 18.75 24.30 19.00
C THR A 375 18.46 22.79 19.16
N GLY A 376 19.29 21.92 18.60
CA GLY A 376 19.16 20.48 18.78
C GLY A 376 19.45 20.06 20.23
N ARG A 377 20.48 20.64 20.84
CA ARG A 377 20.80 20.37 22.26
C ARG A 377 19.72 20.88 23.18
N ASP A 378 19.14 22.05 22.90
CA ASP A 378 18.03 22.59 23.67
C ASP A 378 16.80 21.68 23.59
N LEU A 379 16.49 21.11 22.41
CA LEU A 379 15.44 20.11 22.23
C LEU A 379 15.72 18.82 23.03
N ILE A 380 16.96 18.34 23.05
CA ILE A 380 17.36 17.18 23.87
C ILE A 380 17.15 17.52 25.36
N THR A 381 17.55 18.72 25.80
CA THR A 381 17.36 19.17 27.17
C THR A 381 15.89 19.30 27.54
N ALA A 382 15.04 19.71 26.58
CA ALA A 382 13.59 19.73 26.71
C ALA A 382 12.95 18.33 26.78
N GLY A 383 13.74 17.26 26.53
CA GLY A 383 13.30 15.87 26.63
C GLY A 383 12.87 15.22 25.32
N VAL A 384 13.16 15.85 24.17
CA VAL A 384 12.87 15.29 22.85
C VAL A 384 13.76 14.09 22.56
N ILE A 385 13.17 13.02 22.01
CA ILE A 385 13.84 11.75 21.70
C ILE A 385 14.21 11.73 20.22
N SER A 386 15.51 11.68 19.90
CA SER A 386 16.00 11.46 18.54
C SER A 386 15.93 9.98 18.18
N VAL A 387 15.40 9.65 16.98
CA VAL A 387 15.25 8.27 16.51
C VAL A 387 16.03 7.99 15.22
N PHE A 388 17.15 8.67 15.08
CA PHE A 388 18.16 8.43 14.04
C PHE A 388 17.61 8.48 12.61
N ASP A 389 17.72 7.36 11.87
CA ASP A 389 17.33 7.22 10.47
C ASP A 389 15.94 6.59 10.28
N MET A 390 15.14 6.49 11.37
CA MET A 390 13.77 6.01 11.30
C MET A 390 12.89 6.97 10.49
N LEU A 391 12.09 6.42 9.58
CA LEU A 391 11.12 7.19 8.80
C LEU A 391 10.08 7.86 9.71
N PRO A 392 9.60 9.07 9.38
CA PRO A 392 8.55 9.74 10.16
C PRO A 392 7.29 8.90 10.36
N GLU A 393 6.80 8.25 9.31
CA GLU A 393 5.63 7.37 9.34
C GLU A 393 5.86 6.14 10.22
N THR A 394 7.05 5.54 10.16
CA THR A 394 7.43 4.41 11.02
C THR A 394 7.58 4.83 12.47
N ALA A 395 8.13 6.02 12.73
CA ALA A 395 8.25 6.56 14.08
C ALA A 395 6.88 6.86 14.71
N TYR A 396 5.93 7.37 13.91
CA TYR A 396 4.54 7.56 14.33
C TYR A 396 3.90 6.23 14.75
N VAL A 397 4.01 5.21 13.92
CA VAL A 397 3.47 3.88 14.21
C VAL A 397 4.13 3.27 15.44
N LYS A 398 5.47 3.32 15.51
CA LYS A 398 6.23 2.78 16.66
C LYS A 398 5.88 3.48 17.96
N LEU A 399 5.77 4.81 17.95
CA LEU A 399 5.42 5.58 19.13
C LEU A 399 4.01 5.25 19.64
N SER A 400 3.03 5.23 18.73
CA SER A 400 1.65 4.86 19.05
C SER A 400 1.59 3.44 19.67
N TRP A 401 2.29 2.49 19.04
CA TRP A 401 2.38 1.12 19.53
C TRP A 401 3.13 1.02 20.89
N ALA A 402 4.24 1.73 21.04
CA ALA A 402 5.03 1.70 22.29
C ALA A 402 4.24 2.29 23.47
N LEU A 403 3.53 3.41 23.27
CA LEU A 403 2.71 4.04 24.31
C LEU A 403 1.56 3.14 24.80
N ALA A 404 1.06 2.25 23.97
CA ALA A 404 -0.04 1.34 24.33
C ALA A 404 0.46 0.03 24.97
N ASN A 405 1.71 -0.38 24.74
CA ASN A 405 2.20 -1.71 25.12
C ASN A 405 3.31 -1.72 26.20
N TYR A 406 3.82 -0.54 26.59
CA TYR A 406 4.90 -0.41 27.57
C TYR A 406 4.62 0.72 28.55
N ASP A 407 5.25 0.65 29.70
CA ASP A 407 5.21 1.76 30.65
C ASP A 407 5.86 3.01 30.06
N LYS A 408 5.29 4.16 30.34
CA LYS A 408 5.74 5.44 29.77
C LYS A 408 7.23 5.74 30.00
N SER A 409 7.77 5.25 31.11
CA SER A 409 9.20 5.35 31.47
C SER A 409 10.10 4.55 30.52
N GLU A 410 9.59 3.48 29.92
CA GLU A 410 10.32 2.61 29.01
C GLU A 410 10.27 3.10 27.55
N VAL A 411 9.25 3.92 27.18
CA VAL A 411 9.03 4.33 25.79
C VAL A 411 10.27 4.97 25.16
N LYS A 412 11.04 5.75 25.91
CA LYS A 412 12.28 6.36 25.41
C LYS A 412 13.28 5.32 24.94
N GLU A 413 13.46 4.27 25.70
CA GLU A 413 14.37 3.16 25.37
C GLU A 413 13.84 2.37 24.20
N ILE A 414 12.55 2.02 24.21
CA ILE A 414 11.88 1.31 23.11
C ILE A 414 12.01 2.09 21.80
N MET A 415 11.79 3.41 21.81
CA MET A 415 11.92 4.23 20.61
C MET A 415 13.33 4.26 20.03
N ARG A 416 14.36 4.05 20.82
CA ARG A 416 15.77 4.06 20.41
C ARG A 416 16.37 2.68 20.16
N THR A 417 15.63 1.62 20.45
CA THR A 417 16.04 0.22 20.21
C THR A 417 15.48 -0.29 18.91
N PRO A 418 16.27 -0.78 17.95
CA PRO A 418 15.76 -1.42 16.73
C PRO A 418 15.07 -2.74 17.10
N LEU A 419 13.79 -2.88 16.73
CA LEU A 419 12.95 -4.05 17.03
C LEU A 419 12.68 -4.91 15.79
N VAL A 420 12.42 -4.25 14.66
CA VAL A 420 11.98 -4.88 13.41
C VAL A 420 12.75 -4.36 12.20
N GLY A 421 13.99 -3.92 12.43
CA GLY A 421 14.88 -3.40 11.40
C GLY A 421 14.58 -1.96 10.98
N GLU A 422 13.79 -1.21 11.75
CA GLU A 422 13.34 0.16 11.44
C GLU A 422 14.43 1.24 11.61
N MET A 423 15.55 0.91 12.22
CA MET A 423 16.71 1.79 12.40
C MET A 423 18.00 1.06 12.07
N SER A 424 19.02 1.80 11.65
CA SER A 424 20.39 1.29 11.46
C SER A 424 21.29 1.74 12.60
N GLU A 425 22.13 0.84 13.08
CA GLU A 425 23.17 1.20 14.08
C GLU A 425 24.28 2.07 13.48
N ARG A 426 24.52 1.91 12.16
CA ARG A 426 25.53 2.65 11.41
C ARG A 426 24.96 3.11 10.06
N ARG A 427 25.49 4.21 9.54
CA ARG A 427 25.17 4.63 8.17
C ARG A 427 25.63 3.57 7.18
N VAL A 428 24.72 3.19 6.29
CA VAL A 428 25.01 2.22 5.22
C VAL A 428 25.38 2.95 3.92
N PHE A 429 24.98 4.25 3.80
CA PHE A 429 25.27 5.13 2.63
C PHE A 429 25.75 6.50 3.08
#